data_7b9c3ddbefffd0bb79866fada8415088
#
_entry.id   7b9c3ddbefffd0bb79866fada8415088
#
_cell.length_a   1.000
_cell.length_b   1.000
_cell.length_c   1.000
_cell.angle_alpha   90.00
_cell.angle_beta   90.00
_cell.angle_gamma   90.00
#
_symmetry.space_group_name_H-M   'P 1'
#
loop_
_entity.id
_entity.type
_entity.pdbx_description
1 polymer ?
#
loop_
_entity_poly.entity_id
_entity_poly.type
_entity_poly.pdbx_seq_one_letter_code
_entity_poly.pdbx_strand_id
1 'polypeptide(L)'
;MENVKSFILKDICKSFGEKSVLLGINLSFARGKVYALLGENGSGKSTLAKILSGEIKADSGKIFGISDNSENSEYQIELKINSPKDSLKYKIGIVSQNPTVCKDLQVWENIFLGDGKTLSPFFANKKKFLGQIENQLLDLGFSLDLKKKGKDCRASEKFFVCLARALFLEKDILILDEPTASLSKNEKEILFNIIERFKNAGKIVVLITHNREEALSLADEVVFLQKGKAPLVGKEARERLEGFSFGEAGGGAQAVSESAASRESSVSSGESGAQVVSENAASRESSVSLGESGAQAGSENAASRESSSFLGNSATQDNSKKSPIFAVKNLCAYETPLSRIENLSFAVEAGKITCVKGQWETGLSLLEDVVSGMKTFSKGEIFFAGKWYKEKDKFDTRLLRQKGTSIIPSDKINRGAPKSLKVEELFLVAKQNQGKNLFQGKDLISQAKVDAKLSNKVSSLSGGMLQRLILRRELSLGSDFYIFSNPTSGLDFAGIRDLISTLKNLTEKGKGILVLSVDDTEIEKICDFCIALDWKTDLEKNRK
;
A
#
# COMPACT_ATOMS: atom_id res chain seq x y z
N MET A 1 0.54 17.93 -30.92
CA MET A 1 0.30 16.52 -30.59
C MET A 1 -1.17 16.30 -30.19
N GLU A 2 -2.09 16.72 -31.01
CA GLU A 2 -3.49 16.83 -30.59
C GLU A 2 -4.31 15.55 -30.72
N ASN A 3 -3.80 14.40 -31.11
CA ASN A 3 -4.62 13.17 -31.20
C ASN A 3 -3.82 11.87 -31.07
N VAL A 4 -2.93 11.74 -30.06
CA VAL A 4 -2.32 10.44 -29.79
C VAL A 4 -3.38 9.50 -29.22
N LYS A 5 -3.78 8.45 -29.92
CA LYS A 5 -4.77 7.43 -29.49
C LYS A 5 -4.20 6.42 -28.51
N SER A 6 -2.94 6.07 -28.65
CA SER A 6 -2.27 5.10 -27.79
C SER A 6 -0.78 5.34 -27.70
N PHE A 7 -0.20 4.84 -26.59
CA PHE A 7 1.24 4.79 -26.36
C PHE A 7 1.69 3.32 -26.39
N ILE A 8 2.76 3.06 -27.14
CA ILE A 8 3.32 1.72 -27.29
C ILE A 8 4.76 1.70 -26.82
N LEU A 9 5.09 0.78 -25.95
CA LEU A 9 6.44 0.46 -25.54
C LEU A 9 6.87 -0.79 -26.30
N LYS A 10 8.04 -0.73 -26.96
CA LYS A 10 8.63 -1.86 -27.69
C LYS A 10 10.01 -2.17 -27.14
N ASP A 11 10.18 -3.39 -26.65
CA ASP A 11 11.44 -4.00 -26.19
C ASP A 11 12.22 -3.15 -25.18
N ILE A 12 11.51 -2.51 -24.25
CA ILE A 12 12.13 -1.65 -23.23
C ILE A 12 12.96 -2.48 -22.28
N CYS A 13 14.28 -2.23 -22.25
CA CYS A 13 15.22 -2.86 -21.32
C CYS A 13 15.87 -1.83 -20.41
N LYS A 14 16.19 -2.26 -19.18
CA LYS A 14 16.93 -1.47 -18.21
C LYS A 14 17.72 -2.33 -17.26
N SER A 15 19.00 -2.00 -17.07
CA SER A 15 19.90 -2.63 -16.09
C SER A 15 20.54 -1.57 -15.21
N PHE A 16 20.89 -1.97 -13.98
CA PHE A 16 21.68 -1.17 -13.04
C PHE A 16 22.89 -2.00 -12.60
N GLY A 17 24.08 -1.67 -13.13
CA GLY A 17 25.25 -2.50 -13.00
C GLY A 17 25.00 -3.88 -13.63
N GLU A 18 25.28 -4.93 -12.90
CA GLU A 18 25.05 -6.33 -13.34
C GLU A 18 23.58 -6.79 -13.24
N LYS A 19 22.71 -6.01 -12.60
CA LYS A 19 21.31 -6.39 -12.37
C LYS A 19 20.40 -5.88 -13.48
N SER A 20 19.88 -6.78 -14.30
CA SER A 20 18.82 -6.48 -15.26
C SER A 20 17.47 -6.36 -14.55
N VAL A 21 16.77 -5.24 -14.77
CA VAL A 21 15.50 -4.90 -14.10
C VAL A 21 14.32 -4.95 -15.05
N LEU A 22 14.50 -4.53 -16.31
CA LEU A 22 13.51 -4.67 -17.37
C LEU A 22 14.13 -5.44 -18.53
N LEU A 23 13.40 -6.42 -19.05
CA LEU A 23 13.88 -7.41 -20.01
C LEU A 23 12.92 -7.48 -21.21
N GLY A 24 12.93 -6.46 -22.08
CA GLY A 24 12.10 -6.43 -23.28
C GLY A 24 10.63 -6.23 -22.97
N ILE A 25 10.27 -5.14 -22.28
CA ILE A 25 8.87 -4.82 -21.97
C ILE A 25 8.16 -4.33 -23.23
N ASN A 26 7.08 -5.01 -23.58
CA ASN A 26 6.16 -4.69 -24.66
C ASN A 26 4.77 -4.43 -24.08
N LEU A 27 4.29 -3.19 -24.12
CA LEU A 27 2.99 -2.75 -23.59
C LEU A 27 2.35 -1.71 -24.49
N SER A 28 1.01 -1.70 -24.50
CA SER A 28 0.22 -0.68 -25.18
C SER A 28 -0.80 -0.09 -24.21
N PHE A 29 -0.91 1.25 -24.23
CA PHE A 29 -1.84 2.01 -23.40
C PHE A 29 -2.75 2.83 -24.31
N ALA A 30 -4.04 2.46 -24.39
CA ALA A 30 -5.05 3.19 -25.15
C ALA A 30 -5.69 4.31 -24.34
N ARG A 31 -6.15 5.37 -25.00
CA ARG A 31 -6.88 6.48 -24.38
C ARG A 31 -8.21 6.01 -23.75
N GLY A 32 -8.62 6.73 -22.71
CA GLY A 32 -9.88 6.45 -22.00
C GLY A 32 -9.84 5.17 -21.19
N LYS A 33 -8.66 4.71 -20.80
CA LYS A 33 -8.49 3.51 -19.97
C LYS A 33 -7.59 3.73 -18.77
N VAL A 34 -7.86 2.97 -17.72
CA VAL A 34 -7.04 2.82 -16.52
C VAL A 34 -6.34 1.48 -16.58
N TYR A 35 -5.02 1.49 -16.48
CA TYR A 35 -4.16 0.31 -16.47
C TYR A 35 -3.60 0.11 -15.06
N ALA A 36 -3.86 -1.03 -14.42
CA ALA A 36 -3.19 -1.38 -13.17
C ALA A 36 -1.91 -2.18 -13.45
N LEU A 37 -0.78 -1.63 -13.06
CA LEU A 37 0.53 -2.27 -13.15
C LEU A 37 0.87 -2.93 -11.82
N LEU A 38 0.77 -4.25 -11.76
CA LEU A 38 0.99 -5.08 -10.60
C LEU A 38 2.28 -5.89 -10.71
N GLY A 39 2.74 -6.46 -9.62
CA GLY A 39 3.90 -7.34 -9.57
C GLY A 39 4.64 -7.26 -8.24
N GLU A 40 5.56 -8.19 -8.05
CA GLU A 40 6.39 -8.26 -6.84
C GLU A 40 7.30 -7.04 -6.68
N ASN A 41 7.78 -6.83 -5.45
CA ASN A 41 8.79 -5.80 -5.20
C ASN A 41 10.08 -6.11 -5.97
N GLY A 42 10.58 -5.10 -6.70
CA GLY A 42 11.74 -5.28 -7.57
C GLY A 42 11.45 -5.83 -8.97
N SER A 43 10.18 -6.04 -9.34
CA SER A 43 9.80 -6.51 -10.69
C SER A 43 10.00 -5.46 -11.80
N GLY A 44 10.29 -4.20 -11.45
CA GLY A 44 10.58 -3.13 -12.41
C GLY A 44 9.48 -2.08 -12.59
N LYS A 45 8.36 -2.13 -11.85
CA LYS A 45 7.22 -1.19 -11.97
C LYS A 45 7.64 0.28 -11.88
N SER A 46 8.26 0.67 -10.76
CA SER A 46 8.72 2.05 -10.57
C SER A 46 9.88 2.42 -11.50
N THR A 47 10.66 1.44 -11.99
CA THR A 47 11.67 1.67 -13.02
C THR A 47 11.02 2.03 -14.35
N LEU A 48 9.96 1.32 -14.72
CA LEU A 48 9.18 1.63 -15.92
C LEU A 48 8.52 3.02 -15.83
N ALA A 49 7.92 3.35 -14.67
CA ALA A 49 7.36 4.68 -14.42
C ALA A 49 8.43 5.80 -14.58
N LYS A 50 9.63 5.59 -14.04
CA LYS A 50 10.75 6.53 -14.16
C LYS A 50 11.28 6.68 -15.59
N ILE A 51 11.20 5.63 -16.41
CA ILE A 51 11.53 5.73 -17.84
C ILE A 51 10.48 6.58 -18.56
N LEU A 52 9.19 6.34 -18.30
CA LEU A 52 8.10 7.10 -18.89
C LEU A 52 8.10 8.56 -18.45
N SER A 53 8.51 8.85 -17.22
CA SER A 53 8.65 10.23 -16.72
C SER A 53 9.96 10.92 -17.18
N GLY A 54 10.88 10.17 -17.79
CA GLY A 54 12.18 10.68 -18.22
C GLY A 54 13.18 10.92 -17.09
N GLU A 55 12.90 10.43 -15.87
CA GLU A 55 13.85 10.49 -14.75
C GLU A 55 15.06 9.59 -14.98
N ILE A 56 14.85 8.45 -15.64
CA ILE A 56 15.92 7.54 -16.07
C ILE A 56 15.73 7.17 -17.53
N LYS A 57 16.85 6.90 -18.21
CA LYS A 57 16.85 6.51 -19.61
C LYS A 57 16.78 4.99 -19.73
N ALA A 58 15.99 4.47 -20.67
CA ALA A 58 16.06 3.06 -21.07
C ALA A 58 17.42 2.76 -21.70
N ASP A 59 17.92 1.54 -21.53
CA ASP A 59 19.17 1.11 -22.16
C ASP A 59 18.93 0.71 -23.62
N SER A 60 17.75 0.12 -23.92
CA SER A 60 17.28 -0.18 -25.27
C SER A 60 15.76 -0.16 -25.35
N GLY A 61 15.24 -0.31 -26.55
CA GLY A 61 13.81 -0.23 -26.85
C GLY A 61 13.36 1.15 -27.27
N LYS A 62 12.09 1.27 -27.65
CA LYS A 62 11.48 2.49 -28.18
C LYS A 62 10.09 2.71 -27.64
N ILE A 63 9.69 3.97 -27.53
CA ILE A 63 8.34 4.40 -27.15
C ILE A 63 7.73 5.11 -28.35
N PHE A 64 6.49 4.73 -28.68
CA PHE A 64 5.75 5.31 -29.79
C PHE A 64 4.42 5.89 -29.31
N GLY A 65 4.02 6.99 -29.93
CA GLY A 65 2.65 7.48 -29.93
C GLY A 65 1.97 7.09 -31.23
N ILE A 66 0.75 6.57 -31.18
CA ILE A 66 -0.10 6.38 -32.36
C ILE A 66 -1.05 7.56 -32.47
N SER A 67 -1.10 8.16 -33.63
CA SER A 67 -1.99 9.28 -33.96
C SER A 67 -2.65 9.06 -35.31
N ASP A 68 -3.81 9.68 -35.55
CA ASP A 68 -4.42 9.74 -36.86
C ASP A 68 -3.88 10.96 -37.61
N ASN A 69 -3.72 10.81 -38.91
CA ASN A 69 -3.58 11.95 -39.80
C ASN A 69 -4.96 12.42 -40.33
N SER A 70 -4.97 13.53 -41.07
CA SER A 70 -6.18 14.11 -41.67
C SER A 70 -6.96 13.16 -42.59
N GLU A 71 -6.36 12.05 -43.01
CA GLU A 71 -6.93 11.02 -43.90
C GLU A 71 -7.42 9.77 -43.11
N ASN A 72 -7.49 9.84 -41.77
CA ASN A 72 -7.86 8.72 -40.88
C ASN A 72 -6.90 7.50 -40.96
N SER A 73 -5.69 7.66 -41.48
CA SER A 73 -4.67 6.62 -41.41
C SER A 73 -3.80 6.76 -40.15
N GLU A 74 -3.62 5.64 -39.43
CA GLU A 74 -2.79 5.61 -38.23
C GLU A 74 -1.31 5.68 -38.58
N TYR A 75 -0.57 6.55 -37.88
CA TYR A 75 0.88 6.62 -37.99
C TYR A 75 1.56 6.61 -36.63
N GLN A 76 2.75 6.04 -36.57
CA GLN A 76 3.56 5.94 -35.38
C GLN A 76 4.59 7.07 -35.32
N ILE A 77 4.65 7.74 -34.17
CA ILE A 77 5.68 8.75 -33.88
C ILE A 77 6.57 8.21 -32.77
N GLU A 78 7.88 8.12 -33.02
CA GLU A 78 8.83 7.77 -31.95
C GLU A 78 8.94 8.91 -30.93
N LEU A 79 8.66 8.60 -29.66
CA LEU A 79 8.75 9.54 -28.55
C LEU A 79 10.10 9.37 -27.85
N LYS A 80 11.00 10.33 -28.05
CA LYS A 80 12.33 10.31 -27.41
C LYS A 80 12.24 10.92 -26.01
N ILE A 81 12.05 10.08 -25.00
CA ILE A 81 11.95 10.48 -23.59
C ILE A 81 13.30 10.22 -22.91
N ASN A 82 14.15 11.24 -22.88
CA ASN A 82 15.49 11.17 -22.30
C ASN A 82 15.65 12.05 -21.06
N SER A 83 14.67 12.88 -20.77
CA SER A 83 14.67 13.81 -19.65
C SER A 83 13.25 14.13 -19.18
N PRO A 84 13.05 14.64 -17.97
CA PRO A 84 11.75 15.13 -17.50
C PRO A 84 11.14 16.23 -18.40
N LYS A 85 11.97 17.01 -19.09
CA LYS A 85 11.49 18.02 -20.08
C LYS A 85 10.81 17.34 -21.27
N ASP A 86 11.30 16.19 -21.70
CA ASP A 86 10.69 15.44 -22.80
C ASP A 86 9.33 14.87 -22.39
N SER A 87 9.21 14.31 -21.18
CA SER A 87 7.94 13.80 -20.67
C SER A 87 6.90 14.92 -20.55
N LEU A 88 7.32 16.11 -20.10
CA LEU A 88 6.45 17.31 -20.08
C LEU A 88 5.97 17.67 -21.49
N LYS A 89 6.87 17.67 -22.49
CA LYS A 89 6.54 17.91 -23.90
C LYS A 89 5.51 16.91 -24.43
N TYR A 90 5.61 15.66 -24.01
CA TYR A 90 4.69 14.59 -24.40
C TYR A 90 3.48 14.47 -23.48
N LYS A 91 3.27 15.47 -22.61
CA LYS A 91 2.13 15.55 -21.66
C LYS A 91 2.02 14.33 -20.72
N ILE A 92 3.15 13.77 -20.32
CA ILE A 92 3.21 12.70 -19.33
C ILE A 92 3.39 13.33 -17.95
N GLY A 93 2.53 12.97 -17.00
CA GLY A 93 2.62 13.36 -15.59
C GLY A 93 2.84 12.14 -14.70
N ILE A 94 3.66 12.29 -13.66
CA ILE A 94 3.86 11.26 -12.65
C ILE A 94 3.64 11.82 -11.26
N VAL A 95 2.95 11.04 -10.42
CA VAL A 95 2.91 11.22 -8.98
C VAL A 95 3.58 10.00 -8.37
N SER A 96 4.78 10.19 -7.85
CA SER A 96 5.58 9.11 -7.27
C SER A 96 5.09 8.72 -5.88
N GLN A 97 5.45 7.52 -5.42
CA GLN A 97 5.14 6.98 -4.09
C GLN A 97 5.52 7.93 -2.94
N ASN A 98 6.63 8.65 -3.08
CA ASN A 98 7.06 9.69 -2.15
C ASN A 98 7.02 11.05 -2.85
N PRO A 99 5.85 11.72 -2.88
CA PRO A 99 5.69 12.97 -3.62
C PRO A 99 6.58 14.07 -3.03
N THR A 100 7.37 14.71 -3.90
CA THR A 100 8.27 15.78 -3.48
C THR A 100 7.76 17.13 -3.94
N VAL A 101 7.79 18.08 -3.01
CA VAL A 101 7.50 19.49 -3.25
C VAL A 101 8.69 20.35 -2.83
N CYS A 102 8.87 21.50 -3.47
CA CYS A 102 9.88 22.47 -3.06
C CYS A 102 9.50 23.03 -1.70
N LYS A 103 10.37 22.83 -0.70
CA LYS A 103 10.10 23.12 0.72
C LYS A 103 9.81 24.60 0.98
N ASP A 104 10.50 25.49 0.29
CA ASP A 104 10.45 26.92 0.53
C ASP A 104 9.37 27.64 -0.32
N LEU A 105 8.86 26.98 -1.36
CA LEU A 105 7.77 27.47 -2.20
C LEU A 105 6.41 27.23 -1.56
N GLN A 106 5.46 28.10 -1.85
CA GLN A 106 4.05 27.92 -1.48
C GLN A 106 3.41 26.80 -2.32
N VAL A 107 2.27 26.28 -1.85
CA VAL A 107 1.52 25.22 -2.54
C VAL A 107 1.17 25.60 -3.97
N TRP A 108 0.63 26.81 -4.20
CA TRP A 108 0.29 27.25 -5.55
C TRP A 108 1.53 27.35 -6.47
N GLU A 109 2.69 27.78 -5.95
CA GLU A 109 3.95 27.81 -6.72
C GLU A 109 4.41 26.39 -7.08
N ASN A 110 4.23 25.44 -6.16
CA ASN A 110 4.52 24.04 -6.40
C ASN A 110 3.60 23.43 -7.47
N ILE A 111 2.32 23.82 -7.52
CA ILE A 111 1.38 23.33 -8.54
C ILE A 111 1.82 23.75 -9.93
N PHE A 112 2.26 25.00 -10.11
CA PHE A 112 2.67 25.53 -11.42
C PHE A 112 4.16 25.47 -11.69
N LEU A 113 4.92 24.75 -10.89
CA LEU A 113 6.36 24.60 -11.07
C LEU A 113 6.67 23.95 -12.42
N GLY A 114 7.41 24.67 -13.27
CA GLY A 114 7.80 24.23 -14.62
C GLY A 114 6.89 24.73 -15.75
N ASP A 115 5.82 25.46 -15.45
CA ASP A 115 4.97 26.08 -16.45
C ASP A 115 5.08 27.61 -16.44
N GLY A 116 5.98 28.15 -17.27
CA GLY A 116 6.17 29.60 -17.40
C GLY A 116 5.01 30.33 -18.09
N LYS A 117 4.09 29.64 -18.77
CA LYS A 117 2.99 30.26 -19.54
C LYS A 117 1.76 30.53 -18.65
N THR A 118 1.42 29.60 -17.78
CA THR A 118 0.24 29.71 -16.89
C THR A 118 0.42 30.75 -15.78
N LEU A 119 1.65 31.19 -15.53
CA LEU A 119 1.94 32.25 -14.55
C LEU A 119 1.65 33.67 -15.07
N SER A 120 1.41 33.85 -16.38
CA SER A 120 1.11 35.17 -16.95
C SER A 120 -0.10 35.87 -16.31
N PRO A 121 -1.25 35.19 -16.04
CA PRO A 121 -2.39 35.79 -15.34
C PRO A 121 -2.12 36.15 -13.86
N PHE A 122 -1.16 35.45 -13.22
CA PHE A 122 -0.77 35.72 -11.84
C PHE A 122 -0.18 37.14 -11.66
N PHE A 123 0.64 37.59 -12.60
CA PHE A 123 1.24 38.92 -12.56
C PHE A 123 0.21 40.03 -12.76
N ALA A 124 -0.93 39.73 -13.40
CA ALA A 124 -2.02 40.68 -13.59
C ALA A 124 -2.91 40.82 -12.35
N ASN A 125 -3.30 39.73 -11.68
CA ASN A 125 -4.13 39.76 -10.48
C ASN A 125 -3.99 38.47 -9.64
N LYS A 126 -3.05 38.47 -8.69
CA LYS A 126 -2.76 37.33 -7.81
C LYS A 126 -4.00 36.81 -7.08
N LYS A 127 -4.85 37.71 -6.52
CA LYS A 127 -6.02 37.31 -5.73
C LYS A 127 -7.04 36.56 -6.59
N LYS A 128 -7.31 37.07 -7.80
CA LYS A 128 -8.25 36.44 -8.74
C LYS A 128 -7.73 35.07 -9.21
N PHE A 129 -6.42 34.97 -9.50
CA PHE A 129 -5.77 33.74 -9.93
C PHE A 129 -5.84 32.66 -8.84
N LEU A 130 -5.50 32.99 -7.57
CA LEU A 130 -5.60 32.04 -6.48
C LEU A 130 -7.03 31.57 -6.24
N GLY A 131 -8.02 32.49 -6.31
CA GLY A 131 -9.44 32.12 -6.19
C GLY A 131 -9.92 31.19 -7.30
N GLN A 132 -9.40 31.32 -8.52
CA GLN A 132 -9.71 30.39 -9.61
C GLN A 132 -9.14 28.99 -9.33
N ILE A 133 -7.91 28.91 -8.82
CA ILE A 133 -7.30 27.63 -8.43
C ILE A 133 -8.10 26.99 -7.30
N GLU A 134 -8.45 27.73 -6.26
CA GLU A 134 -9.26 27.23 -5.14
C GLU A 134 -10.58 26.63 -5.63
N ASN A 135 -11.31 27.33 -6.51
CA ASN A 135 -12.56 26.83 -7.07
C ASN A 135 -12.34 25.56 -7.88
N GLN A 136 -11.32 25.49 -8.72
CA GLN A 136 -11.02 24.29 -9.52
C GLN A 136 -10.64 23.10 -8.63
N LEU A 137 -9.91 23.31 -7.53
CA LEU A 137 -9.60 22.25 -6.57
C LEU A 137 -10.86 21.76 -5.84
N LEU A 138 -11.77 22.68 -5.47
CA LEU A 138 -13.07 22.33 -4.88
C LEU A 138 -13.93 21.52 -5.85
N ASP A 139 -13.95 21.88 -7.14
CA ASP A 139 -14.65 21.13 -8.19
C ASP A 139 -14.09 19.70 -8.35
N LEU A 140 -12.81 19.50 -8.05
CA LEU A 140 -12.16 18.20 -8.02
C LEU A 140 -12.44 17.42 -6.72
N GLY A 141 -13.09 18.06 -5.73
CA GLY A 141 -13.49 17.45 -4.48
C GLY A 141 -12.49 17.57 -3.33
N PHE A 142 -11.43 18.37 -3.47
CA PHE A 142 -10.46 18.60 -2.39
C PHE A 142 -10.04 20.07 -2.28
N SER A 143 -9.49 20.43 -1.13
CA SER A 143 -8.99 21.78 -0.86
C SER A 143 -7.53 21.73 -0.38
N LEU A 144 -6.77 22.75 -0.76
CA LEU A 144 -5.39 22.95 -0.32
C LEU A 144 -5.22 24.40 0.15
N ASP A 145 -4.49 24.61 1.24
CA ASP A 145 -4.04 25.96 1.60
C ASP A 145 -2.94 26.40 0.64
N LEU A 146 -3.33 27.17 -0.37
CA LEU A 146 -2.45 27.63 -1.44
C LEU A 146 -1.27 28.46 -0.96
N LYS A 147 -1.37 29.10 0.22
CA LYS A 147 -0.33 29.95 0.80
C LYS A 147 0.63 29.18 1.73
N LYS A 148 0.29 27.97 2.11
CA LYS A 148 1.11 27.08 2.94
C LYS A 148 2.43 26.75 2.24
N LYS A 149 3.54 26.73 2.97
CA LYS A 149 4.84 26.31 2.41
C LYS A 149 4.93 24.79 2.27
N GLY A 150 5.64 24.33 1.23
CA GLY A 150 5.82 22.90 0.97
C GLY A 150 6.43 22.10 2.13
N LYS A 151 7.31 22.73 2.94
CA LYS A 151 7.87 22.12 4.15
C LYS A 151 6.82 21.77 5.21
N ASP A 152 5.74 22.55 5.28
CA ASP A 152 4.70 22.42 6.29
C ASP A 152 3.55 21.51 5.82
N CYS A 153 3.61 21.02 4.56
CA CYS A 153 2.61 20.11 4.00
C CYS A 153 2.78 18.68 4.54
N ARG A 154 1.66 18.06 4.91
CA ARG A 154 1.57 16.64 5.25
C ARG A 154 1.82 15.76 4.02
N ALA A 155 2.00 14.46 4.22
CA ALA A 155 2.25 13.51 3.12
C ALA A 155 1.09 13.50 2.10
N SER A 156 -0.15 13.43 2.56
CA SER A 156 -1.33 13.48 1.69
C SER A 156 -1.47 14.81 0.96
N GLU A 157 -1.20 15.94 1.63
CA GLU A 157 -1.22 17.27 0.97
C GLU A 157 -0.15 17.35 -0.14
N LYS A 158 1.06 16.83 0.08
CA LYS A 158 2.11 16.77 -0.96
C LYS A 158 1.66 15.93 -2.16
N PHE A 159 0.97 14.82 -1.89
CA PHE A 159 0.38 14.00 -2.95
C PHE A 159 -0.62 14.81 -3.77
N PHE A 160 -1.59 15.47 -3.13
CA PHE A 160 -2.58 16.29 -3.82
C PHE A 160 -1.98 17.51 -4.54
N VAL A 161 -0.90 18.10 -4.03
CA VAL A 161 -0.14 19.15 -4.75
C VAL A 161 0.45 18.60 -6.05
N CYS A 162 1.07 17.42 -6.02
CA CYS A 162 1.63 16.80 -7.22
C CYS A 162 0.54 16.34 -8.20
N LEU A 163 -0.60 15.85 -7.69
CA LEU A 163 -1.76 15.50 -8.49
C LEU A 163 -2.36 16.74 -9.15
N ALA A 164 -2.57 17.83 -8.41
CA ALA A 164 -3.04 19.11 -8.93
C ALA A 164 -2.10 19.63 -10.05
N ARG A 165 -0.78 19.55 -9.84
CA ARG A 165 0.21 19.88 -10.89
C ARG A 165 -0.04 19.10 -12.19
N ALA A 166 -0.27 17.79 -12.09
CA ALA A 166 -0.53 16.97 -13.27
C ALA A 166 -1.85 17.34 -13.97
N LEU A 167 -2.88 17.67 -13.19
CA LEU A 167 -4.20 18.06 -13.71
C LEU A 167 -4.16 19.44 -14.37
N PHE A 168 -3.61 20.45 -13.71
CA PHE A 168 -3.52 21.83 -14.22
C PHE A 168 -2.59 21.97 -15.42
N LEU A 169 -1.57 21.12 -15.54
CA LEU A 169 -0.67 21.08 -16.70
C LEU A 169 -1.22 20.19 -17.84
N GLU A 170 -2.51 19.86 -17.81
CA GLU A 170 -3.25 19.16 -18.89
C GLU A 170 -2.52 17.92 -19.43
N LYS A 171 -2.09 17.04 -18.54
CA LYS A 171 -1.41 15.81 -18.94
C LYS A 171 -2.37 14.88 -19.69
N ASP A 172 -1.83 14.14 -20.66
CA ASP A 172 -2.57 13.12 -21.41
C ASP A 172 -2.36 11.72 -20.82
N ILE A 173 -1.23 11.51 -20.14
CA ILE A 173 -0.94 10.31 -19.37
C ILE A 173 -0.67 10.71 -17.91
N LEU A 174 -1.35 10.05 -16.98
CA LEU A 174 -1.15 10.18 -15.55
C LEU A 174 -0.63 8.85 -14.98
N ILE A 175 0.60 8.86 -14.48
CA ILE A 175 1.21 7.71 -13.80
C ILE A 175 1.11 7.96 -12.30
N LEU A 176 0.50 7.03 -11.57
CA LEU A 176 0.33 7.06 -10.12
C LEU A 176 1.08 5.88 -9.51
N ASP A 177 2.15 6.15 -8.77
CA ASP A 177 2.97 5.09 -8.14
C ASP A 177 2.60 4.97 -6.66
N GLU A 178 1.87 3.91 -6.29
CA GLU A 178 1.32 3.61 -4.97
C GLU A 178 0.58 4.80 -4.32
N PRO A 179 -0.42 5.39 -5.02
CA PRO A 179 -0.97 6.69 -4.65
C PRO A 179 -1.75 6.68 -3.33
N THR A 180 -2.25 5.55 -2.89
CA THR A 180 -3.15 5.41 -1.74
C THR A 180 -2.44 5.17 -0.42
N ALA A 181 -1.13 4.93 -0.45
CA ALA A 181 -0.33 4.56 0.73
C ALA A 181 -0.35 5.58 1.88
N SER A 182 -0.56 6.87 1.56
CA SER A 182 -0.61 7.97 2.54
C SER A 182 -1.98 8.64 2.66
N LEU A 183 -3.02 8.09 2.02
CA LEU A 183 -4.34 8.70 1.94
C LEU A 183 -5.32 8.07 2.94
N SER A 184 -6.13 8.90 3.57
CA SER A 184 -7.31 8.48 4.34
C SER A 184 -8.40 7.91 3.42
N LYS A 185 -9.41 7.25 3.99
CA LYS A 185 -10.53 6.67 3.23
C LYS A 185 -11.23 7.72 2.35
N ASN A 186 -11.56 8.89 2.89
CA ASN A 186 -12.18 9.96 2.13
C ASN A 186 -11.26 10.50 1.01
N GLU A 187 -9.96 10.62 1.28
CA GLU A 187 -8.99 11.06 0.27
C GLU A 187 -8.82 10.03 -0.85
N LYS A 188 -8.93 8.72 -0.55
CA LYS A 188 -8.96 7.66 -1.56
C LYS A 188 -10.18 7.79 -2.48
N GLU A 189 -11.36 8.01 -1.92
CA GLU A 189 -12.60 8.22 -2.69
C GLU A 189 -12.47 9.44 -3.62
N ILE A 190 -11.89 10.54 -3.15
CA ILE A 190 -11.61 11.73 -3.97
C ILE A 190 -10.65 11.36 -5.12
N LEU A 191 -9.56 10.65 -4.83
CA LEU A 191 -8.62 10.20 -5.85
C LEU A 191 -9.30 9.31 -6.90
N PHE A 192 -10.14 8.37 -6.49
CA PHE A 192 -10.85 7.46 -7.39
C PHE A 192 -11.80 8.24 -8.32
N ASN A 193 -12.51 9.21 -7.80
CA ASN A 193 -13.33 10.11 -8.62
C ASN A 193 -12.49 10.93 -9.63
N ILE A 194 -11.29 11.38 -9.24
CA ILE A 194 -10.38 12.09 -10.15
C ILE A 194 -9.87 11.15 -11.25
N ILE A 195 -9.51 9.91 -10.91
CA ILE A 195 -9.09 8.89 -11.89
C ILE A 195 -10.20 8.65 -12.92
N GLU A 196 -11.44 8.45 -12.47
CA GLU A 196 -12.59 8.28 -13.36
C GLU A 196 -12.85 9.50 -14.25
N ARG A 197 -12.77 10.72 -13.71
CA ARG A 197 -12.89 11.95 -14.52
C ARG A 197 -11.78 12.04 -15.57
N PHE A 198 -10.55 11.66 -15.22
CA PHE A 198 -9.41 11.69 -16.13
C PHE A 198 -9.59 10.67 -17.26
N LYS A 199 -10.05 9.45 -16.95
CA LYS A 199 -10.42 8.41 -17.89
C LYS A 199 -11.53 8.89 -18.84
N ASN A 200 -12.63 9.43 -18.29
CA ASN A 200 -13.79 9.90 -19.06
C ASN A 200 -13.44 11.10 -19.97
N ALA A 201 -12.40 11.86 -19.62
CA ALA A 201 -11.83 12.89 -20.51
C ALA A 201 -10.97 12.29 -21.64
N GLY A 202 -10.99 10.97 -21.85
CA GLY A 202 -10.26 10.27 -22.89
C GLY A 202 -8.76 10.23 -22.67
N LYS A 203 -8.29 10.33 -21.42
CA LYS A 203 -6.86 10.31 -21.07
C LYS A 203 -6.45 8.92 -20.57
N ILE A 204 -5.15 8.69 -20.39
CA ILE A 204 -4.58 7.42 -19.97
C ILE A 204 -4.18 7.51 -18.49
N VAL A 205 -4.57 6.55 -17.68
CA VAL A 205 -4.08 6.40 -16.31
C VAL A 205 -3.31 5.09 -16.18
N VAL A 206 -2.10 5.17 -15.61
CA VAL A 206 -1.29 4.00 -15.23
C VAL A 206 -1.16 4.00 -13.72
N LEU A 207 -1.88 3.10 -13.07
CA LEU A 207 -1.91 2.92 -11.63
C LEU A 207 -0.93 1.81 -11.24
N ILE A 208 0.16 2.14 -10.58
CA ILE A 208 1.06 1.17 -9.98
C ILE A 208 0.58 0.95 -8.56
N THR A 209 0.15 -0.26 -8.25
CA THR A 209 -0.32 -0.61 -6.90
C THR A 209 0.02 -2.06 -6.57
N HIS A 210 0.10 -2.34 -5.29
CA HIS A 210 0.11 -3.70 -4.75
C HIS A 210 -1.25 -4.05 -4.10
N ASN A 211 -2.21 -3.14 -4.10
CA ASN A 211 -3.55 -3.38 -3.58
C ASN A 211 -4.44 -3.97 -4.67
N ARG A 212 -4.88 -5.22 -4.43
CA ARG A 212 -5.75 -5.96 -5.35
C ARG A 212 -7.12 -5.31 -5.52
N GLU A 213 -7.73 -4.89 -4.41
CA GLU A 213 -9.08 -4.30 -4.43
C GLU A 213 -9.09 -3.01 -5.25
N GLU A 214 -8.05 -2.17 -5.09
CA GLU A 214 -7.88 -0.96 -5.89
C GLU A 214 -7.70 -1.28 -7.39
N ALA A 215 -6.86 -2.27 -7.71
CA ALA A 215 -6.64 -2.67 -9.08
C ALA A 215 -7.91 -3.22 -9.75
N LEU A 216 -8.67 -4.04 -9.04
CA LEU A 216 -9.92 -4.63 -9.56
C LEU A 216 -11.05 -3.61 -9.70
N SER A 217 -11.11 -2.63 -8.78
CA SER A 217 -12.18 -1.62 -8.77
C SER A 217 -11.98 -0.51 -9.79
N LEU A 218 -10.72 -0.13 -10.07
CA LEU A 218 -10.40 1.04 -10.89
C LEU A 218 -9.93 0.71 -12.30
N ALA A 219 -9.22 -0.43 -12.48
CA ALA A 219 -8.56 -0.71 -13.74
C ALA A 219 -9.48 -1.37 -14.78
N ASP A 220 -9.41 -0.88 -15.99
CA ASP A 220 -10.00 -1.54 -17.16
C ASP A 220 -9.12 -2.71 -17.60
N GLU A 221 -7.79 -2.54 -17.49
CA GLU A 221 -6.83 -3.57 -17.85
C GLU A 221 -5.76 -3.74 -16.75
N VAL A 222 -5.35 -4.98 -16.54
CA VAL A 222 -4.33 -5.35 -15.56
C VAL A 222 -3.08 -5.84 -16.29
N VAL A 223 -1.92 -5.41 -15.83
CA VAL A 223 -0.61 -5.81 -16.32
C VAL A 223 0.21 -6.37 -15.17
N PHE A 224 0.65 -7.61 -15.27
CA PHE A 224 1.58 -8.19 -14.30
C PHE A 224 3.02 -8.07 -14.77
N LEU A 225 3.86 -7.41 -13.95
CA LEU A 225 5.31 -7.46 -14.11
C LEU A 225 5.90 -8.53 -13.20
N GLN A 226 6.68 -9.43 -13.79
CA GLN A 226 7.39 -10.47 -13.07
C GLN A 226 8.83 -10.60 -13.60
N LYS A 227 9.81 -10.47 -12.71
CA LYS A 227 11.25 -10.57 -13.06
C LYS A 227 11.64 -9.75 -14.32
N GLY A 228 11.14 -8.54 -14.41
CA GLY A 228 11.46 -7.63 -15.51
C GLY A 228 10.73 -7.89 -16.83
N LYS A 229 9.76 -8.79 -16.87
CA LYS A 229 8.89 -9.09 -18.03
C LYS A 229 7.43 -8.80 -17.69
N ALA A 230 6.59 -8.64 -18.71
CA ALA A 230 5.14 -8.52 -18.58
C ALA A 230 4.45 -9.77 -19.16
N PRO A 231 4.49 -10.93 -18.44
CA PRO A 231 4.01 -12.21 -18.97
C PRO A 231 2.49 -12.29 -19.09
N LEU A 232 1.76 -11.45 -18.34
CA LEU A 232 0.29 -11.44 -18.33
C LEU A 232 -0.21 -10.01 -18.49
N VAL A 233 -1.13 -9.82 -19.44
CA VAL A 233 -1.75 -8.53 -19.75
C VAL A 233 -3.24 -8.72 -20.02
N GLY A 234 -4.06 -7.76 -19.60
CA GLY A 234 -5.50 -7.74 -19.88
C GLY A 234 -6.28 -8.80 -19.09
N LYS A 235 -7.14 -9.55 -19.80
CA LYS A 235 -8.10 -10.48 -19.19
C LYS A 235 -7.45 -11.59 -18.37
N GLU A 236 -6.41 -12.23 -18.88
CA GLU A 236 -5.68 -13.29 -18.16
C GLU A 236 -5.04 -12.80 -16.86
N ALA A 237 -4.50 -11.57 -16.89
CA ALA A 237 -3.94 -10.94 -15.70
C ALA A 237 -5.03 -10.65 -14.66
N ARG A 238 -6.23 -10.24 -15.12
CA ARG A 238 -7.38 -9.96 -14.24
C ARG A 238 -7.94 -11.24 -13.62
N GLU A 239 -8.14 -12.29 -14.42
CA GLU A 239 -8.61 -13.61 -13.95
C GLU A 239 -7.65 -14.20 -12.91
N ARG A 240 -6.34 -14.09 -13.15
CA ARG A 240 -5.34 -14.49 -12.16
C ARG A 240 -5.44 -13.69 -10.87
N LEU A 241 -5.69 -12.38 -10.96
CA LEU A 241 -5.88 -11.53 -9.80
C LEU A 241 -7.17 -11.90 -9.04
N GLU A 242 -8.26 -12.22 -9.72
CA GLU A 242 -9.53 -12.65 -9.16
C GLU A 242 -9.44 -14.04 -8.51
N GLY A 243 -8.69 -14.98 -9.12
CA GLY A 243 -8.48 -16.34 -8.63
C GLY A 243 -7.60 -16.46 -7.38
N PHE A 244 -6.92 -15.40 -6.95
CA PHE A 244 -6.19 -15.35 -5.70
C PHE A 244 -7.15 -15.12 -4.51
N SER A 245 -7.99 -16.11 -4.17
CA SER A 245 -8.75 -16.08 -2.92
C SER A 245 -7.86 -16.47 -1.74
N PHE A 246 -7.85 -15.65 -0.68
CA PHE A 246 -7.06 -15.86 0.53
C PHE A 246 -7.62 -16.99 1.45
N GLY A 247 -8.53 -17.83 0.93
CA GLY A 247 -9.30 -18.82 1.70
C GLY A 247 -8.79 -20.26 1.68
N GLU A 248 -7.87 -20.65 0.78
CA GLU A 248 -7.40 -22.03 0.69
C GLU A 248 -5.92 -22.16 1.02
N ALA A 249 -5.61 -22.23 2.31
CA ALA A 249 -4.35 -22.74 2.82
C ALA A 249 -4.47 -24.28 2.94
N GLY A 250 -4.19 -24.99 1.87
CA GLY A 250 -4.17 -26.43 1.92
C GLY A 250 -3.99 -27.06 0.53
N GLY A 251 -2.74 -27.30 0.12
CA GLY A 251 -2.38 -28.24 -0.94
C GLY A 251 -2.42 -27.69 -2.37
N GLY A 252 -1.24 -27.48 -2.96
CA GLY A 252 -1.13 -27.34 -4.39
C GLY A 252 -0.28 -26.22 -4.95
N ALA A 253 0.88 -25.96 -4.37
CA ALA A 253 1.86 -25.03 -4.94
C ALA A 253 3.12 -25.76 -5.45
N GLN A 254 2.93 -26.88 -6.14
CA GLN A 254 3.96 -27.56 -6.94
C GLN A 254 3.26 -28.14 -8.16
N ALA A 255 3.25 -27.40 -9.24
CA ALA A 255 3.11 -27.89 -10.62
C ALA A 255 2.49 -26.81 -11.54
N VAL A 256 3.15 -25.71 -11.80
CA VAL A 256 2.93 -24.91 -13.03
C VAL A 256 4.21 -24.14 -13.41
N SER A 257 5.39 -24.70 -13.16
CA SER A 257 6.65 -24.13 -13.67
C SER A 257 7.32 -24.95 -14.79
N GLU A 258 6.69 -26.03 -15.28
CA GLU A 258 7.33 -26.89 -16.29
C GLU A 258 6.47 -27.27 -17.52
N SER A 259 5.33 -26.62 -17.76
CA SER A 259 4.51 -26.98 -18.94
C SER A 259 4.46 -25.94 -20.08
N ALA A 260 5.25 -24.87 -20.00
CA ALA A 260 5.31 -23.86 -21.07
C ALA A 260 6.60 -23.88 -21.91
N ALA A 261 7.48 -24.86 -21.71
CA ALA A 261 8.76 -24.94 -22.44
C ALA A 261 8.88 -26.13 -23.40
N SER A 262 7.79 -26.83 -23.73
CA SER A 262 7.84 -27.94 -24.66
C SER A 262 6.63 -28.02 -25.59
N ARG A 263 6.42 -26.99 -26.40
CA ARG A 263 5.58 -27.03 -27.60
C ARG A 263 6.08 -26.05 -28.66
N GLU A 264 7.28 -26.28 -29.12
CA GLU A 264 7.74 -25.83 -30.45
C GLU A 264 8.75 -26.86 -30.93
N SER A 265 8.26 -27.84 -31.71
CA SER A 265 8.94 -28.55 -32.77
C SER A 265 8.21 -29.85 -33.07
N SER A 266 7.31 -29.82 -34.00
CA SER A 266 7.14 -30.89 -35.02
C SER A 266 5.91 -30.59 -35.90
N VAL A 267 6.16 -29.94 -37.02
CA VAL A 267 5.26 -29.95 -38.17
C VAL A 267 5.93 -30.85 -39.18
N SER A 268 5.36 -32.01 -39.46
CA SER A 268 5.49 -32.70 -40.74
C SER A 268 4.34 -33.65 -40.96
N SER A 269 3.53 -33.31 -41.95
CA SER A 269 2.87 -34.16 -42.96
C SER A 269 2.18 -35.47 -42.59
N GLY A 270 0.91 -35.59 -43.01
CA GLY A 270 0.24 -36.88 -43.21
C GLY A 270 -1.27 -36.78 -43.34
N GLU A 271 -1.74 -36.98 -44.54
CA GLU A 271 -3.09 -36.93 -45.06
C GLU A 271 -4.11 -37.90 -44.47
N SER A 272 -5.38 -37.52 -44.67
CA SER A 272 -6.55 -38.35 -45.03
C SER A 272 -7.21 -39.28 -44.01
N GLY A 273 -8.53 -39.13 -43.89
CA GLY A 273 -9.44 -40.18 -43.43
C GLY A 273 -10.72 -39.67 -42.77
N ALA A 274 -11.76 -39.53 -43.58
CA ALA A 274 -13.15 -39.23 -43.17
C ALA A 274 -13.84 -40.46 -42.53
N GLN A 275 -14.85 -40.19 -41.67
CA GLN A 275 -16.20 -40.76 -41.54
C GLN A 275 -16.67 -40.68 -40.10
N VAL A 276 -17.69 -39.89 -39.80
CA VAL A 276 -19.17 -40.05 -39.83
C VAL A 276 -19.71 -41.07 -38.79
N VAL A 277 -20.80 -40.61 -38.17
CA VAL A 277 -21.92 -41.30 -37.46
C VAL A 277 -21.92 -41.09 -35.94
N SER A 278 -22.73 -40.21 -35.43
CA SER A 278 -24.18 -40.17 -35.11
C SER A 278 -24.54 -40.69 -33.71
N GLU A 279 -25.31 -39.81 -33.06
CA GLU A 279 -26.49 -40.09 -32.22
C GLU A 279 -26.36 -40.86 -30.90
N ASN A 280 -26.77 -40.34 -29.77
CA ASN A 280 -28.11 -40.37 -29.20
C ASN A 280 -28.16 -39.74 -27.80
N ALA A 281 -28.96 -38.81 -27.60
CA ALA A 281 -30.05 -38.45 -26.74
C ALA A 281 -30.52 -39.45 -25.66
N ALA A 282 -30.76 -38.93 -24.47
CA ALA A 282 -31.94 -39.12 -23.62
C ALA A 282 -31.72 -38.55 -22.23
N SER A 283 -32.26 -37.43 -21.90
CA SER A 283 -33.50 -37.13 -21.10
C SER A 283 -33.72 -38.02 -19.88
N ARG A 284 -33.78 -37.37 -18.71
CA ARG A 284 -34.82 -37.63 -17.71
C ARG A 284 -34.99 -36.43 -16.76
N GLU A 285 -36.17 -35.85 -16.83
CA GLU A 285 -36.82 -35.00 -15.86
C GLU A 285 -37.31 -35.78 -14.65
N SER A 286 -37.42 -35.12 -13.51
CA SER A 286 -38.50 -35.26 -12.52
C SER A 286 -38.19 -34.20 -11.43
N SER A 287 -38.83 -33.08 -11.30
CA SER A 287 -40.22 -32.68 -10.96
C SER A 287 -40.57 -32.86 -9.47
N VAL A 288 -41.01 -31.70 -8.89
CA VAL A 288 -42.01 -31.48 -7.81
C VAL A 288 -41.50 -31.61 -6.39
N SER A 289 -41.71 -30.65 -5.46
CA SER A 289 -42.95 -29.95 -5.14
C SER A 289 -42.73 -28.70 -4.27
N LEU A 290 -43.66 -27.79 -4.45
CA LEU A 290 -44.02 -26.61 -3.71
C LEU A 290 -44.31 -26.83 -2.21
N GLY A 291 -44.10 -25.78 -1.44
CA GLY A 291 -44.63 -25.60 -0.09
C GLY A 291 -44.58 -24.11 0.27
N GLU A 292 -45.66 -23.42 -0.04
CA GLU A 292 -45.98 -22.04 0.42
C GLU A 292 -46.42 -22.03 1.87
N SER A 293 -46.04 -20.99 2.57
CA SER A 293 -46.83 -20.19 3.55
C SER A 293 -45.84 -19.44 4.42
N GLY A 294 -45.90 -18.18 4.69
CA GLY A 294 -46.93 -17.20 4.71
C GLY A 294 -46.40 -16.03 5.53
N ALA A 295 -46.68 -14.87 5.09
CA ALA A 295 -46.45 -13.51 5.57
C ALA A 295 -46.39 -13.30 7.10
N GLN A 296 -45.56 -12.36 7.59
CA GLN A 296 -46.05 -11.03 7.97
C GLN A 296 -44.93 -10.10 8.47
N ALA A 297 -45.15 -8.83 8.17
CA ALA A 297 -44.37 -7.66 8.45
C ALA A 297 -44.23 -7.38 9.95
N GLY A 298 -43.15 -6.70 10.29
CA GLY A 298 -42.90 -6.07 11.59
C GLY A 298 -41.71 -5.14 11.50
N SER A 299 -42.03 -3.89 11.30
CA SER A 299 -41.14 -2.73 11.25
C SER A 299 -40.50 -2.42 12.60
N GLU A 300 -39.40 -1.64 12.49
CA GLU A 300 -38.93 -0.63 13.44
C GLU A 300 -37.89 -0.99 14.48
N ASN A 301 -36.79 -0.21 14.39
CA ASN A 301 -35.99 0.36 15.46
C ASN A 301 -35.12 -0.56 16.34
N ALA A 302 -33.84 -0.55 16.02
CA ALA A 302 -32.80 -0.57 17.06
C ALA A 302 -31.50 0.04 16.54
N ALA A 303 -31.48 1.35 16.43
CA ALA A 303 -30.25 2.12 16.55
C ALA A 303 -30.04 2.45 18.03
N SER A 304 -28.76 2.46 18.45
CA SER A 304 -28.28 2.94 19.74
C SER A 304 -28.51 2.06 20.99
N ARG A 305 -27.41 1.41 21.35
CA ARG A 305 -26.88 1.03 22.68
C ARG A 305 -26.08 -0.26 22.49
N GLU A 306 -24.73 -0.23 22.66
CA GLU A 306 -24.07 -0.37 23.94
C GLU A 306 -22.55 -0.22 23.77
N SER A 307 -22.03 0.88 24.15
CA SER A 307 -20.62 1.06 24.45
C SER A 307 -20.49 1.47 25.92
N SER A 308 -20.78 0.53 26.82
CA SER A 308 -20.41 0.66 28.23
C SER A 308 -20.85 -0.56 29.03
N SER A 309 -20.10 -1.67 28.96
CA SER A 309 -20.15 -2.68 30.01
C SER A 309 -19.02 -3.71 29.87
N PHE A 310 -17.79 -3.29 30.16
CA PHE A 310 -16.71 -4.23 30.44
C PHE A 310 -15.88 -3.77 31.63
N LEU A 311 -16.52 -3.56 32.79
CA LEU A 311 -15.92 -3.58 34.12
C LEU A 311 -17.07 -3.46 35.15
N GLY A 312 -17.90 -4.47 35.26
CA GLY A 312 -18.87 -4.64 36.35
C GLY A 312 -18.34 -5.69 37.31
N ASN A 313 -18.16 -5.29 38.56
CA ASN A 313 -17.92 -6.20 39.69
C ASN A 313 -19.04 -7.25 39.79
N SER A 314 -18.72 -8.50 39.56
CA SER A 314 -19.41 -9.62 40.19
C SER A 314 -18.39 -10.73 40.40
N ALA A 315 -18.13 -10.98 41.69
CA ALA A 315 -17.36 -12.10 42.17
C ALA A 315 -18.09 -13.41 41.83
N THR A 316 -17.66 -14.05 40.77
CA THR A 316 -17.76 -15.50 40.60
C THR A 316 -16.44 -15.97 40.06
N GLN A 317 -15.74 -16.75 40.87
CA GLN A 317 -14.47 -17.38 40.53
C GLN A 317 -14.69 -18.33 39.35
N ASP A 318 -14.29 -17.85 38.15
CA ASP A 318 -14.01 -18.71 37.01
C ASP A 318 -12.50 -18.66 36.76
N ASN A 319 -11.81 -19.70 37.18
CA ASN A 319 -10.35 -19.82 37.31
C ASN A 319 -9.65 -20.11 35.96
N SER A 320 -10.05 -19.49 34.83
CA SER A 320 -9.40 -19.70 33.54
C SER A 320 -9.02 -18.43 32.76
N LYS A 321 -9.21 -17.23 33.29
CA LYS A 321 -8.75 -16.00 32.59
C LYS A 321 -7.27 -15.79 32.85
N LYS A 322 -6.43 -16.21 31.89
CA LYS A 322 -5.02 -15.83 31.83
C LYS A 322 -4.93 -14.31 31.82
N SER A 323 -4.09 -13.74 32.70
CA SER A 323 -3.80 -12.29 32.69
C SER A 323 -3.26 -11.84 31.36
N PRO A 324 -3.62 -10.64 30.89
CA PRO A 324 -3.13 -10.13 29.60
C PRO A 324 -1.61 -9.99 29.62
N ILE A 325 -0.96 -10.14 28.46
CA ILE A 325 0.47 -9.86 28.30
C ILE A 325 0.73 -8.36 28.36
N PHE A 326 -0.19 -7.59 27.77
CA PHE A 326 -0.14 -6.13 27.70
C PHE A 326 -1.57 -5.58 27.79
N ALA A 327 -1.77 -4.49 28.52
CA ALA A 327 -3.06 -3.81 28.53
C ALA A 327 -2.89 -2.30 28.74
N VAL A 328 -3.86 -1.57 28.27
CA VAL A 328 -3.95 -0.11 28.39
C VAL A 328 -5.30 0.21 29.00
N LYS A 329 -5.34 1.11 30.01
CA LYS A 329 -6.57 1.52 30.68
C LYS A 329 -6.65 3.04 30.78
N ASN A 330 -7.72 3.61 30.19
CA ASN A 330 -8.04 5.04 30.22
C ASN A 330 -6.86 5.92 29.76
N LEU A 331 -6.08 5.44 28.78
CA LEU A 331 -4.90 6.13 28.30
C LEU A 331 -5.24 7.46 27.62
N CYS A 332 -4.58 8.52 28.07
CA CYS A 332 -4.60 9.83 27.41
C CYS A 332 -3.17 10.28 27.11
N ALA A 333 -2.94 10.76 25.90
CA ALA A 333 -1.68 11.35 25.47
C ALA A 333 -1.94 12.46 24.44
N TYR A 334 -1.10 13.49 24.45
CA TYR A 334 -1.28 14.68 23.62
C TYR A 334 0.04 15.09 23.00
N GLU A 335 0.02 15.41 21.71
CA GLU A 335 1.17 15.97 20.99
C GLU A 335 0.79 17.27 20.29
N THR A 336 -0.33 17.24 19.56
CA THR A 336 -0.91 18.41 18.89
C THR A 336 -2.44 18.35 19.06
N PRO A 337 -3.18 19.42 18.76
CA PRO A 337 -4.64 19.38 18.79
C PRO A 337 -5.26 18.28 17.93
N LEU A 338 -4.56 17.83 16.87
CA LEU A 338 -5.00 16.76 15.98
C LEU A 338 -4.41 15.40 16.37
N SER A 339 -3.20 15.35 16.93
CA SER A 339 -2.53 14.12 17.35
C SER A 339 -2.67 13.94 18.86
N ARG A 340 -3.72 13.24 19.28
CA ARG A 340 -4.06 13.02 20.68
C ARG A 340 -4.72 11.65 20.87
N ILE A 341 -4.66 11.12 22.06
CA ILE A 341 -5.34 9.90 22.49
C ILE A 341 -6.19 10.25 23.70
N GLU A 342 -7.46 9.88 23.68
CA GLU A 342 -8.39 10.16 24.77
C GLU A 342 -9.09 8.89 25.23
N ASN A 343 -8.89 8.54 26.51
CA ASN A 343 -9.60 7.47 27.20
C ASN A 343 -9.54 6.09 26.51
N LEU A 344 -8.39 5.75 25.88
CA LEU A 344 -8.21 4.49 25.18
C LEU A 344 -7.99 3.34 26.16
N SER A 345 -8.72 2.23 25.98
CA SER A 345 -8.55 1.02 26.77
C SER A 345 -8.60 -0.21 25.88
N PHE A 346 -7.62 -1.10 26.03
CA PHE A 346 -7.58 -2.40 25.36
C PHE A 346 -6.62 -3.36 26.06
N ALA A 347 -6.71 -4.64 25.70
CA ALA A 347 -5.81 -5.67 26.19
C ALA A 347 -5.30 -6.56 25.06
N VAL A 348 -4.09 -7.08 25.24
CA VAL A 348 -3.46 -8.06 24.35
C VAL A 348 -3.27 -9.35 25.16
N GLU A 349 -3.93 -10.40 24.75
CA GLU A 349 -3.87 -11.72 25.39
C GLU A 349 -2.81 -12.61 24.72
N ALA A 350 -2.35 -13.61 25.46
CA ALA A 350 -1.46 -14.64 24.92
C ALA A 350 -2.17 -15.46 23.84
N GLY A 351 -1.50 -15.62 22.70
CA GLY A 351 -2.02 -16.36 21.55
C GLY A 351 -3.08 -15.63 20.74
N LYS A 352 -3.22 -14.30 20.94
CA LYS A 352 -4.20 -13.49 20.19
C LYS A 352 -3.57 -12.28 19.51
N ILE A 353 -4.27 -11.80 18.48
CA ILE A 353 -3.92 -10.60 17.73
C ILE A 353 -4.94 -9.51 18.09
N THR A 354 -4.47 -8.43 18.70
CA THR A 354 -5.25 -7.21 18.94
C THR A 354 -4.81 -6.15 17.92
N CYS A 355 -5.74 -5.63 17.14
CA CYS A 355 -5.50 -4.56 16.18
C CYS A 355 -6.07 -3.24 16.71
N VAL A 356 -5.30 -2.16 16.63
CA VAL A 356 -5.78 -0.80 16.82
C VAL A 356 -5.69 -0.06 15.49
N LYS A 357 -6.84 0.37 14.99
CA LYS A 357 -6.99 1.11 13.74
C LYS A 357 -7.07 2.59 13.99
N GLY A 358 -6.49 3.38 13.08
CA GLY A 358 -6.60 4.83 13.14
C GLY A 358 -5.73 5.48 12.07
N GLN A 359 -5.80 6.80 11.99
CA GLN A 359 -4.92 7.54 11.08
C GLN A 359 -3.62 7.92 11.79
N TRP A 360 -2.48 7.85 11.08
CA TRP A 360 -1.19 8.18 11.66
C TRP A 360 -1.14 9.59 12.24
N GLU A 361 -1.74 10.54 11.52
CA GLU A 361 -1.70 11.96 11.85
C GLU A 361 -2.65 12.35 13.00
N THR A 362 -3.62 11.49 13.30
CA THR A 362 -4.65 11.78 14.30
C THR A 362 -4.51 11.00 15.61
N GLY A 363 -3.39 10.33 15.85
CA GLY A 363 -3.14 9.67 17.13
C GLY A 363 -2.50 8.30 17.04
N LEU A 364 -2.54 7.60 15.90
CA LEU A 364 -1.95 6.26 15.77
C LEU A 364 -0.42 6.32 15.91
N SER A 365 0.25 7.35 15.34
CA SER A 365 1.69 7.57 15.53
C SER A 365 2.05 7.85 16.99
N LEU A 366 1.21 8.64 17.68
CA LEU A 366 1.38 8.91 19.09
C LEU A 366 1.18 7.65 19.93
N LEU A 367 0.19 6.82 19.56
CA LEU A 367 -0.02 5.52 20.21
C LEU A 367 1.19 4.60 20.03
N GLU A 368 1.75 4.52 18.81
CA GLU A 368 2.98 3.77 18.57
C GLU A 368 4.10 4.23 19.51
N ASP A 369 4.31 5.55 19.64
CA ASP A 369 5.34 6.13 20.50
C ASP A 369 5.12 5.76 21.98
N VAL A 370 3.88 5.83 22.45
CA VAL A 370 3.53 5.53 23.85
C VAL A 370 3.67 4.04 24.14
N VAL A 371 3.08 3.14 23.33
CA VAL A 371 3.13 1.70 23.59
C VAL A 371 4.50 1.10 23.38
N SER A 372 5.36 1.74 22.55
CA SER A 372 6.77 1.37 22.37
C SER A 372 7.71 2.00 23.41
N GLY A 373 7.18 2.80 24.33
CA GLY A 373 7.96 3.46 25.38
C GLY A 373 8.89 4.57 24.87
N MET A 374 8.59 5.17 23.74
CA MET A 374 9.34 6.31 23.18
C MET A 374 8.81 7.64 23.69
N LYS A 375 7.53 7.71 24.07
CA LYS A 375 6.89 8.88 24.67
C LYS A 375 6.13 8.50 25.94
N THR A 376 6.02 9.47 26.85
CA THR A 376 5.19 9.36 28.04
C THR A 376 3.72 9.67 27.69
N PHE A 377 2.82 9.22 28.56
CA PHE A 377 1.39 9.53 28.48
C PHE A 377 0.98 10.47 29.63
N SER A 378 -0.14 11.12 29.50
CA SER A 378 -0.58 12.17 30.44
C SER A 378 -1.52 11.65 31.52
N LYS A 379 -2.32 10.60 31.21
CA LYS A 379 -3.25 9.94 32.13
C LYS A 379 -3.44 8.48 31.73
N GLY A 380 -3.89 7.68 32.68
CA GLY A 380 -4.18 6.26 32.47
C GLY A 380 -3.11 5.35 33.01
N GLU A 381 -3.19 4.09 32.64
CA GLU A 381 -2.28 3.05 33.13
C GLU A 381 -1.94 2.07 32.00
N ILE A 382 -0.71 1.57 31.98
CA ILE A 382 -0.24 0.52 31.07
C ILE A 382 0.15 -0.69 31.90
N PHE A 383 -0.45 -1.86 31.62
CA PHE A 383 -0.06 -3.14 32.22
C PHE A 383 0.98 -3.83 31.35
N PHE A 384 2.11 -4.18 31.94
CA PHE A 384 3.15 -4.94 31.25
C PHE A 384 4.01 -5.73 32.25
N ALA A 385 4.38 -6.97 31.90
CA ALA A 385 5.22 -7.84 32.71
C ALA A 385 4.76 -7.97 34.18
N GLY A 386 3.44 -8.08 34.37
CA GLY A 386 2.83 -8.30 35.71
C GLY A 386 2.66 -7.02 36.54
N LYS A 387 2.92 -5.84 36.00
CA LYS A 387 2.84 -4.56 36.72
C LYS A 387 2.05 -3.52 35.91
N TRP A 388 1.31 -2.65 36.62
CA TRP A 388 0.70 -1.44 36.10
C TRP A 388 1.67 -0.27 36.22
N TYR A 389 1.86 0.45 35.14
CA TYR A 389 2.68 1.67 35.02
C TYR A 389 1.77 2.86 34.85
N LYS A 390 1.96 3.89 35.70
CA LYS A 390 1.27 5.19 35.63
C LYS A 390 2.15 6.22 34.94
N GLU A 391 1.60 7.42 34.70
CA GLU A 391 2.29 8.50 33.98
C GLU A 391 3.67 8.89 34.54
N LYS A 392 3.90 8.71 35.83
CA LYS A 392 5.17 9.01 36.51
C LYS A 392 6.15 7.84 36.55
N ASP A 393 5.69 6.64 36.22
CA ASP A 393 6.54 5.46 36.22
C ASP A 393 7.44 5.44 34.98
N LYS A 394 8.64 4.88 35.17
CA LYS A 394 9.56 4.70 34.04
C LYS A 394 9.08 3.53 33.17
N PHE A 395 8.37 3.87 32.09
CA PHE A 395 7.97 2.96 31.03
C PHE A 395 8.69 3.38 29.74
N ASP A 396 9.75 2.66 29.37
CA ASP A 396 10.59 3.00 28.23
C ASP A 396 10.88 1.78 27.33
N THR A 397 11.40 2.04 26.14
CA THR A 397 11.74 1.01 25.14
C THR A 397 12.77 0.00 25.71
N ARG A 398 13.68 0.43 26.59
CA ARG A 398 14.67 -0.45 27.21
C ARG A 398 14.01 -1.47 28.09
N LEU A 399 13.05 -1.07 28.93
CA LEU A 399 12.25 -1.95 29.77
C LEU A 399 11.51 -2.99 28.90
N LEU A 400 10.83 -2.53 27.84
CA LEU A 400 10.10 -3.41 26.93
C LEU A 400 11.02 -4.48 26.32
N ARG A 401 12.19 -4.05 25.80
CA ARG A 401 13.18 -4.95 25.22
C ARG A 401 13.73 -5.97 26.23
N GLN A 402 14.07 -5.51 27.43
CA GLN A 402 14.58 -6.38 28.51
C GLN A 402 13.55 -7.43 28.95
N LYS A 403 12.27 -7.13 28.86
CA LYS A 403 11.16 -8.02 29.23
C LYS A 403 10.59 -8.82 28.06
N GLY A 404 11.32 -8.93 26.94
CA GLY A 404 10.98 -9.81 25.82
C GLY A 404 9.91 -9.23 24.89
N THR A 405 9.98 -7.93 24.57
CA THR A 405 9.14 -7.30 23.56
C THR A 405 9.92 -7.10 22.27
N SER A 406 9.34 -7.49 21.14
CA SER A 406 9.79 -7.14 19.80
C SER A 406 8.96 -6.00 19.23
N ILE A 407 9.62 -5.02 18.59
CA ILE A 407 8.99 -3.81 18.06
C ILE A 407 9.37 -3.67 16.60
N ILE A 408 8.37 -3.74 15.73
CA ILE A 408 8.49 -3.50 14.30
C ILE A 408 7.87 -2.13 14.01
N PRO A 409 8.68 -1.06 13.88
CA PRO A 409 8.18 0.29 13.78
C PRO A 409 7.63 0.63 12.39
N SER A 410 6.72 1.61 12.33
CA SER A 410 6.22 2.19 11.07
C SER A 410 7.33 2.92 10.31
N ASP A 411 8.15 3.72 10.99
CA ASP A 411 9.35 4.36 10.43
C ASP A 411 10.54 3.40 10.45
N LYS A 412 10.67 2.67 9.37
CA LYS A 412 11.71 1.64 9.18
C LYS A 412 13.13 2.20 9.17
N ILE A 413 13.29 3.43 8.72
CA ILE A 413 14.59 4.06 8.47
C ILE A 413 15.14 4.73 9.74
N ASN A 414 14.35 5.57 10.39
CA ASN A 414 14.83 6.33 11.53
C ASN A 414 14.75 5.52 12.84
N ARG A 415 13.75 4.62 12.96
CA ARG A 415 13.50 3.81 14.16
C ARG A 415 13.90 2.36 14.01
N GLY A 416 13.76 1.78 12.81
CA GLY A 416 14.04 0.37 12.55
C GLY A 416 15.50 0.07 12.18
N ALA A 417 16.06 0.84 11.26
CA ALA A 417 17.40 0.62 10.71
C ALA A 417 17.95 1.88 10.04
N PRO A 418 18.79 2.65 10.74
CA PRO A 418 19.41 3.86 10.20
C PRO A 418 20.16 3.61 8.90
N LYS A 419 20.01 4.53 7.93
CA LYS A 419 20.59 4.41 6.57
C LYS A 419 22.10 4.26 6.52
N SER A 420 22.81 4.76 7.54
CA SER A 420 24.26 4.70 7.64
C SER A 420 24.80 3.31 7.98
N LEU A 421 23.97 2.46 8.60
CA LEU A 421 24.39 1.13 9.03
C LEU A 421 24.58 0.18 7.84
N LYS A 422 25.47 -0.79 8.02
CA LYS A 422 25.53 -1.99 7.18
C LYS A 422 24.48 -3.00 7.63
N VAL A 423 24.10 -3.92 6.73
CA VAL A 423 23.15 -5.00 7.03
C VAL A 423 23.63 -5.86 8.20
N GLU A 424 24.92 -6.16 8.29
CA GLU A 424 25.51 -6.90 9.42
C GLU A 424 25.31 -6.18 10.76
N GLU A 425 25.46 -4.86 10.79
CA GLU A 425 25.29 -4.05 12.00
C GLU A 425 23.84 -4.02 12.47
N LEU A 426 22.88 -4.11 11.53
CA LEU A 426 21.46 -4.21 11.85
C LEU A 426 21.15 -5.42 12.73
N PHE A 427 21.84 -6.54 12.53
CA PHE A 427 21.65 -7.76 13.32
C PHE A 427 22.41 -7.72 14.64
N LEU A 428 23.54 -7.02 14.72
CA LEU A 428 24.33 -6.87 15.94
C LEU A 428 23.59 -6.08 17.03
N VAL A 429 22.77 -5.09 16.67
CA VAL A 429 21.96 -4.33 17.62
C VAL A 429 21.00 -5.23 18.41
N ALA A 430 20.49 -6.30 17.79
CA ALA A 430 19.66 -7.28 18.47
C ALA A 430 20.46 -8.17 19.45
N LYS A 431 21.75 -8.39 19.19
CA LYS A 431 22.61 -9.30 19.96
C LYS A 431 23.00 -8.75 21.34
N GLN A 432 23.14 -7.43 21.48
CA GLN A 432 23.59 -6.78 22.73
C GLN A 432 22.63 -6.98 23.91
N ASN A 433 21.37 -7.31 23.66
CA ASN A 433 20.34 -7.41 24.70
C ASN A 433 20.16 -8.82 25.29
N GLN A 434 20.71 -9.89 24.71
CA GLN A 434 20.36 -11.26 25.12
C GLN A 434 21.52 -12.23 25.39
N GLY A 435 22.79 -11.82 25.27
CA GLY A 435 23.96 -12.66 25.67
C GLY A 435 24.14 -14.02 24.98
N LYS A 436 23.27 -14.39 24.04
CA LYS A 436 23.31 -15.66 23.31
C LYS A 436 23.91 -15.47 21.90
N ASN A 437 24.68 -16.47 21.43
CA ASN A 437 25.18 -16.55 20.04
C ASN A 437 24.00 -16.75 19.07
N LEU A 438 23.23 -15.70 18.82
CA LEU A 438 22.09 -15.73 17.93
C LEU A 438 22.56 -15.46 16.50
N PHE A 439 22.36 -16.47 15.67
CA PHE A 439 22.35 -16.49 14.21
C PHE A 439 23.50 -15.81 13.46
N GLN A 440 24.08 -16.55 12.57
CA GLN A 440 24.92 -15.97 11.52
C GLN A 440 24.03 -15.04 10.67
N GLY A 441 24.40 -13.80 10.49
CA GLY A 441 23.61 -12.80 9.75
C GLY A 441 23.26 -13.23 8.32
N LYS A 442 24.03 -14.16 7.74
CA LYS A 442 23.75 -14.80 6.44
C LYS A 442 22.43 -15.60 6.47
N ASP A 443 22.15 -16.31 7.57
CA ASP A 443 20.93 -17.11 7.70
C ASP A 443 19.69 -16.22 7.79
N LEU A 444 19.80 -15.06 8.46
CA LEU A 444 18.69 -14.10 8.54
C LEU A 444 18.40 -13.44 7.20
N ILE A 445 19.42 -13.14 6.38
CA ILE A 445 19.24 -12.63 5.02
C ILE A 445 18.54 -13.69 4.15
N SER A 446 19.01 -14.94 4.22
CA SER A 446 18.40 -16.05 3.48
C SER A 446 16.93 -16.26 3.89
N GLN A 447 16.65 -16.32 5.19
CA GLN A 447 15.28 -16.45 5.70
C GLN A 447 14.39 -15.24 5.34
N ALA A 448 14.97 -14.04 5.22
CA ALA A 448 14.26 -12.86 4.77
C ALA A 448 13.95 -12.87 3.26
N LYS A 449 14.52 -13.82 2.51
CA LYS A 449 14.44 -13.90 1.04
C LYS A 449 14.83 -12.54 0.40
N VAL A 450 15.92 -11.94 0.88
CA VAL A 450 16.39 -10.62 0.45
C VAL A 450 17.71 -10.78 -0.31
N ASP A 451 17.75 -10.21 -1.52
CA ASP A 451 18.98 -10.13 -2.33
C ASP A 451 19.87 -9.00 -1.80
N ALA A 452 20.59 -9.28 -0.72
CA ALA A 452 21.51 -8.35 -0.10
C ALA A 452 22.73 -9.07 0.49
N LYS A 453 23.88 -8.38 0.50
CA LYS A 453 25.08 -8.85 1.18
C LYS A 453 25.18 -8.19 2.56
N LEU A 454 25.84 -8.86 3.52
CA LEU A 454 26.07 -8.31 4.86
C LEU A 454 26.78 -6.95 4.83
N SER A 455 27.67 -6.75 3.87
CA SER A 455 28.41 -5.50 3.65
C SER A 455 27.61 -4.38 3.01
N ASN A 456 26.43 -4.65 2.46
CA ASN A 456 25.59 -3.62 1.86
C ASN A 456 25.15 -2.59 2.91
N LYS A 457 25.09 -1.31 2.51
CA LYS A 457 24.49 -0.27 3.36
C LYS A 457 22.96 -0.42 3.36
N VAL A 458 22.33 -0.15 4.50
CA VAL A 458 20.86 -0.12 4.62
C VAL A 458 20.24 0.84 3.61
N SER A 459 20.93 1.94 3.28
CA SER A 459 20.49 2.91 2.27
C SER A 459 20.34 2.35 0.85
N SER A 460 20.96 1.20 0.54
CA SER A 460 20.86 0.55 -0.78
C SER A 460 19.68 -0.43 -0.89
N LEU A 461 18.95 -0.67 0.21
CA LEU A 461 17.84 -1.59 0.26
C LEU A 461 16.53 -0.91 -0.15
N SER A 462 15.64 -1.64 -0.84
CA SER A 462 14.27 -1.19 -1.02
C SER A 462 13.50 -1.23 0.31
N GLY A 463 12.39 -0.47 0.39
CA GLY A 463 11.54 -0.45 1.59
C GLY A 463 11.05 -1.85 2.00
N GLY A 464 10.63 -2.67 1.03
CA GLY A 464 10.20 -4.05 1.28
C GLY A 464 11.33 -4.97 1.74
N MET A 465 12.54 -4.84 1.15
CA MET A 465 13.73 -5.58 1.61
C MET A 465 14.06 -5.24 3.07
N LEU A 466 14.05 -3.95 3.39
CA LEU A 466 14.31 -3.47 4.74
C LEU A 466 13.28 -3.98 5.75
N GLN A 467 11.99 -3.96 5.38
CA GLN A 467 10.90 -4.50 6.20
C GLN A 467 11.12 -5.99 6.52
N ARG A 468 11.44 -6.79 5.51
CA ARG A 468 11.69 -8.22 5.69
C ARG A 468 12.89 -8.48 6.61
N LEU A 469 13.96 -7.70 6.50
CA LEU A 469 15.15 -7.82 7.37
C LEU A 469 14.83 -7.42 8.81
N ILE A 470 14.13 -6.30 9.03
CA ILE A 470 13.68 -5.88 10.36
C ILE A 470 12.79 -6.95 10.99
N LEU A 471 11.82 -7.46 10.23
CA LEU A 471 10.91 -8.51 10.68
C LEU A 471 11.71 -9.76 11.13
N ARG A 472 12.65 -10.24 10.31
CA ARG A 472 13.45 -11.43 10.67
C ARG A 472 14.35 -11.18 11.87
N ARG A 473 14.93 -9.98 11.99
CA ARG A 473 15.67 -9.58 13.20
C ARG A 473 14.80 -9.69 14.45
N GLU A 474 13.62 -9.10 14.42
CA GLU A 474 12.74 -9.08 15.59
C GLU A 474 12.19 -10.48 15.93
N LEU A 475 11.86 -11.29 14.93
CA LEU A 475 11.44 -12.67 15.13
C LEU A 475 12.53 -13.55 15.75
N SER A 476 13.82 -13.29 15.39
CA SER A 476 14.94 -14.04 15.94
C SER A 476 15.18 -13.84 17.44
N LEU A 477 14.58 -12.80 18.03
CA LEU A 477 14.67 -12.54 19.48
C LEU A 477 13.81 -13.49 20.33
N GLY A 478 12.84 -14.18 19.73
CA GLY A 478 11.98 -15.12 20.44
C GLY A 478 11.11 -14.49 21.52
N SER A 479 10.69 -13.24 21.33
CA SER A 479 9.90 -12.45 22.28
C SER A 479 8.54 -13.08 22.62
N ASP A 480 7.96 -12.67 23.76
CA ASP A 480 6.60 -13.08 24.14
C ASP A 480 5.53 -12.09 23.72
N PHE A 481 5.94 -10.83 23.48
CA PHE A 481 5.07 -9.76 23.03
C PHE A 481 5.65 -9.09 21.78
N TYR A 482 4.79 -8.84 20.79
CA TYR A 482 5.16 -8.23 19.52
C TYR A 482 4.29 -7.01 19.24
N ILE A 483 4.91 -5.89 18.91
CA ILE A 483 4.26 -4.67 18.44
C ILE A 483 4.60 -4.49 16.97
N PHE A 484 3.58 -4.53 16.11
CA PHE A 484 3.68 -4.32 14.66
C PHE A 484 3.01 -3.01 14.29
N SER A 485 3.76 -2.06 13.78
CA SER A 485 3.23 -0.79 13.32
C SER A 485 3.28 -0.72 11.80
N ASN A 486 2.11 -0.65 11.18
CA ASN A 486 1.91 -0.64 9.72
C ASN A 486 2.72 -1.74 8.99
N PRO A 487 2.52 -3.02 9.38
CA PRO A 487 3.43 -4.09 9.00
C PRO A 487 3.38 -4.46 7.52
N THR A 488 2.29 -4.19 6.82
CA THR A 488 2.10 -4.48 5.38
C THR A 488 2.72 -3.43 4.47
N SER A 489 2.98 -2.23 4.99
CA SER A 489 3.52 -1.11 4.20
C SER A 489 4.80 -1.48 3.44
N GLY A 490 4.76 -1.39 2.12
CA GLY A 490 5.88 -1.69 1.22
C GLY A 490 6.16 -3.18 1.04
N LEU A 491 5.27 -4.07 1.48
CA LEU A 491 5.28 -5.48 1.13
C LEU A 491 4.47 -5.71 -0.16
N ASP A 492 4.89 -6.68 -0.95
CA ASP A 492 4.13 -7.22 -2.06
C ASP A 492 3.17 -8.33 -1.57
N PHE A 493 2.31 -8.85 -2.45
CA PHE A 493 1.35 -9.91 -2.08
C PHE A 493 2.00 -11.14 -1.45
N ALA A 494 3.18 -11.54 -1.91
CA ALA A 494 3.92 -12.65 -1.33
C ALA A 494 4.39 -12.30 0.08
N GLY A 495 4.91 -11.08 0.28
CA GLY A 495 5.33 -10.58 1.57
C GLY A 495 4.18 -10.44 2.58
N ILE A 496 2.99 -10.02 2.13
CA ILE A 496 1.80 -9.95 2.99
C ILE A 496 1.37 -11.36 3.43
N ARG A 497 1.34 -12.34 2.53
CA ARG A 497 1.04 -13.73 2.87
C ARG A 497 2.05 -14.32 3.87
N ASP A 498 3.35 -14.10 3.63
CA ASP A 498 4.41 -14.53 4.55
C ASP A 498 4.25 -13.87 5.93
N LEU A 499 3.84 -12.60 5.98
CA LEU A 499 3.55 -11.89 7.24
C LEU A 499 2.33 -12.50 7.96
N ILE A 500 1.21 -12.71 7.27
CA ILE A 500 0.00 -13.33 7.82
C ILE A 500 0.31 -14.71 8.39
N SER A 501 1.03 -15.56 7.64
CA SER A 501 1.48 -16.87 8.11
C SER A 501 2.37 -16.75 9.35
N THR A 502 3.23 -15.75 9.39
CA THR A 502 4.10 -15.46 10.55
C THR A 502 3.28 -15.08 11.78
N LEU A 503 2.30 -14.19 11.64
CA LEU A 503 1.42 -13.76 12.74
C LEU A 503 0.64 -14.96 13.31
N LYS A 504 0.05 -15.79 12.45
CA LYS A 504 -0.65 -17.02 12.88
C LYS A 504 0.28 -17.99 13.63
N ASN A 505 1.47 -18.22 13.13
CA ASN A 505 2.47 -19.09 13.80
C ASN A 505 2.89 -18.55 15.17
N LEU A 506 2.97 -17.22 15.34
CA LEU A 506 3.24 -16.59 16.62
C LEU A 506 2.08 -16.80 17.62
N THR A 507 0.83 -16.66 17.17
CA THR A 507 -0.34 -16.90 18.02
C THR A 507 -0.44 -18.37 18.46
N GLU A 508 -0.19 -19.31 17.56
CA GLU A 508 -0.12 -20.75 17.88
C GLU A 508 0.95 -21.06 18.94
N LYS A 509 2.03 -20.28 18.96
CA LYS A 509 3.09 -20.36 19.99
C LYS A 509 2.73 -19.61 21.28
N GLY A 510 1.50 -19.12 21.42
CA GLY A 510 1.03 -18.42 22.61
C GLY A 510 1.58 -16.99 22.75
N LYS A 511 2.12 -16.38 21.70
CA LYS A 511 2.66 -15.00 21.75
C LYS A 511 1.52 -13.98 21.67
N GLY A 512 1.65 -12.85 22.39
CA GLY A 512 0.72 -11.71 22.27
C GLY A 512 1.13 -10.77 21.15
N ILE A 513 0.19 -10.33 20.34
CA ILE A 513 0.46 -9.49 19.16
C ILE A 513 -0.43 -8.25 19.20
N LEU A 514 0.21 -7.07 19.19
CA LEU A 514 -0.45 -5.79 18.96
C LEU A 514 -0.12 -5.31 17.54
N VAL A 515 -1.14 -5.05 16.75
CA VAL A 515 -1.00 -4.46 15.41
C VAL A 515 -1.58 -3.05 15.44
N LEU A 516 -0.81 -2.07 14.95
CA LEU A 516 -1.25 -0.70 14.73
C LEU A 516 -1.34 -0.50 13.21
N SER A 517 -2.53 -0.24 12.67
CA SER A 517 -2.74 -0.14 11.22
C SER A 517 -3.69 0.99 10.85
N VAL A 518 -3.47 1.58 9.68
CA VAL A 518 -4.36 2.64 9.15
C VAL A 518 -5.64 2.05 8.56
N ASP A 519 -5.48 1.10 7.66
CA ASP A 519 -6.60 0.47 6.95
C ASP A 519 -6.03 -0.78 6.24
N ASP A 520 -6.02 -1.90 6.95
CA ASP A 520 -5.41 -3.13 6.46
C ASP A 520 -6.42 -4.27 6.55
N THR A 521 -7.24 -4.39 5.52
CA THR A 521 -8.31 -5.38 5.44
C THR A 521 -7.79 -6.82 5.57
N GLU A 522 -6.56 -7.09 5.13
CA GLU A 522 -5.98 -8.43 5.20
C GLU A 522 -5.55 -8.80 6.63
N ILE A 523 -5.01 -7.83 7.36
CA ILE A 523 -4.65 -8.02 8.77
C ILE A 523 -5.92 -8.11 9.63
N GLU A 524 -6.94 -7.31 9.35
CA GLU A 524 -8.20 -7.33 10.10
C GLU A 524 -8.90 -8.69 10.06
N LYS A 525 -8.86 -9.38 8.93
CA LYS A 525 -9.44 -10.72 8.77
C LYS A 525 -8.84 -11.78 9.71
N ILE A 526 -7.65 -11.52 10.26
CA ILE A 526 -6.95 -12.45 11.15
C ILE A 526 -6.86 -11.95 12.59
N CYS A 527 -7.39 -10.76 12.89
CA CYS A 527 -7.37 -10.21 14.25
C CYS A 527 -8.51 -10.77 15.09
N ASP A 528 -8.21 -11.14 16.33
CA ASP A 528 -9.21 -11.55 17.32
C ASP A 528 -10.01 -10.37 17.85
N PHE A 529 -9.34 -9.21 18.00
CA PHE A 529 -9.94 -7.97 18.46
C PHE A 529 -9.51 -6.82 17.58
N CYS A 530 -10.46 -5.96 17.20
CA CYS A 530 -10.20 -4.76 16.43
C CYS A 530 -10.83 -3.54 17.09
N ILE A 531 -10.02 -2.51 17.34
CA ILE A 531 -10.41 -1.30 18.04
C ILE A 531 -10.13 -0.12 17.13
N ALA A 532 -11.12 0.74 16.92
CA ALA A 532 -10.95 1.97 16.17
C ALA A 532 -10.54 3.11 17.12
N LEU A 533 -9.49 3.85 16.74
CA LEU A 533 -9.19 5.17 17.29
C LEU A 533 -10.12 6.16 16.60
N ASP A 534 -11.38 6.25 17.05
CA ASP A 534 -12.35 7.16 16.48
C ASP A 534 -12.16 8.58 17.01
N TRP A 535 -11.86 9.45 16.10
CA TRP A 535 -11.94 10.90 16.22
C TRP A 535 -13.26 11.39 15.61
N LYS A 536 -14.36 11.22 16.28
CA LYS A 536 -15.49 12.16 16.08
C LYS A 536 -15.06 13.46 16.75
N THR A 537 -14.46 14.33 15.97
CA THR A 537 -14.12 15.67 16.41
C THR A 537 -15.37 16.35 16.90
N ASP A 538 -15.37 16.85 18.14
CA ASP A 538 -16.32 17.86 18.66
C ASP A 538 -16.37 19.15 17.81
N LEU A 539 -15.62 19.21 16.73
CA LEU A 539 -15.66 20.26 15.71
C LEU A 539 -16.98 20.27 14.91
N GLU A 540 -17.74 19.18 14.86
CA GLU A 540 -19.09 19.19 14.28
C GLU A 540 -20.17 19.65 15.28
N LYS A 541 -19.94 19.59 16.59
CA LYS A 541 -20.88 20.10 17.60
C LYS A 541 -20.83 21.63 17.78
N ASN A 542 -19.74 22.29 17.38
CA ASN A 542 -19.58 23.74 17.47
C ASN A 542 -19.88 24.49 16.15
N ARG A 543 -20.47 23.83 15.16
CA ARG A 543 -20.99 24.41 13.91
C ARG A 543 -22.52 24.39 13.83
N LYS A 544 -23.20 24.42 14.98
CA LYS A 544 -24.63 24.76 15.03
C LYS A 544 -24.84 26.08 15.75
#